data_8ff724e203c9dd24fb61c845d1262382
#
_entry.id   8ff724e203c9dd24fb61c845d1262382
#
_cell.length_a   1.000
_cell.length_b   1.000
_cell.length_c   1.000
_cell.angle_alpha   90.00
_cell.angle_beta   90.00
_cell.angle_gamma   90.00
#
_symmetry.space_group_name_H-M   'P 1'
#
loop_
_entity.id
_entity.type
_entity.pdbx_description
1 polymer ?
#
loop_
_entity_poly.entity_id
_entity_poly.type
_entity_poly.pdbx_seq_one_letter_code
_entity_poly.pdbx_strand_id
1 'polypeptide(L)'
;MTQPSPKRMAMSKGVKYGAIAGFIATWTISTAVAGSELELGLPIGTFYSIIGISLGFVSNMAAYLGFGLHILAGTILGAVIGTVVIRLSLRSMLNPRKGTLIGIGSGIAVWLILFLPITALLVQPAVNDIVILSAIESKHAVFSVDINQSIRNIALSAIIFHLVWGAIFGFIISSLIRTASIQGSIWHGLFRAKGRKENTIR
;
A
#
# COMPACT_ATOMS: atom_id res chain seq x y z
N MET A 1 13.18 -23.16 25.54
CA MET A 1 12.73 -22.09 24.61
C MET A 1 11.68 -21.24 25.29
N THR A 2 11.97 -19.97 25.58
CA THR A 2 11.02 -19.05 26.24
C THR A 2 9.95 -18.60 25.26
N GLN A 3 8.69 -18.73 25.63
CA GLN A 3 7.58 -18.23 24.78
C GLN A 3 7.68 -16.70 24.61
N PRO A 4 7.47 -16.19 23.37
CA PRO A 4 7.52 -14.76 23.12
C PRO A 4 6.40 -14.03 23.89
N SER A 5 6.71 -12.84 24.41
CA SER A 5 5.73 -12.03 25.15
C SER A 5 4.52 -11.68 24.26
N PRO A 6 3.32 -11.48 24.85
CA PRO A 6 2.10 -11.12 24.10
C PRO A 6 2.28 -9.90 23.20
N LYS A 7 3.08 -8.90 23.62
CA LYS A 7 3.43 -7.73 22.84
C LYS A 7 4.25 -8.07 21.58
N ARG A 8 5.22 -9.00 21.70
CA ARG A 8 6.03 -9.46 20.56
C ARG A 8 5.17 -10.23 19.55
N MET A 9 4.25 -11.08 20.04
CA MET A 9 3.33 -11.80 19.16
C MET A 9 2.39 -10.87 18.39
N ALA A 10 1.84 -9.85 19.04
CA ALA A 10 0.99 -8.84 18.37
C ALA A 10 1.76 -8.06 17.29
N MET A 11 3.01 -7.69 17.58
CA MET A 11 3.87 -6.98 16.63
C MET A 11 4.20 -7.84 15.40
N SER A 12 4.57 -9.10 15.60
CA SER A 12 4.85 -10.03 14.50
C SER A 12 3.63 -10.23 13.59
N LYS A 13 2.44 -10.37 14.17
CA LYS A 13 1.18 -10.45 13.40
C LYS A 13 0.91 -9.15 12.64
N GLY A 14 1.17 -7.98 13.22
CA GLY A 14 1.04 -6.68 12.58
C GLY A 14 1.90 -6.56 11.34
N VAL A 15 3.17 -6.89 11.45
CA VAL A 15 4.12 -6.89 10.33
C VAL A 15 3.66 -7.86 9.23
N LYS A 16 3.40 -9.14 9.60
CA LYS A 16 3.04 -10.18 8.63
C LYS A 16 1.75 -9.88 7.88
N TYR A 17 0.67 -9.62 8.62
CA TYR A 17 -0.64 -9.40 8.00
C TYR A 17 -0.71 -8.05 7.31
N GLY A 18 -0.02 -7.04 7.84
CA GLY A 18 0.11 -5.75 7.21
C GLY A 18 0.88 -5.82 5.89
N ALA A 19 2.00 -6.54 5.83
CA ALA A 19 2.76 -6.74 4.60
C ALA A 19 1.91 -7.46 3.53
N ILE A 20 1.22 -8.55 3.90
CA ILE A 20 0.35 -9.28 2.97
C ILE A 20 -0.78 -8.38 2.46
N ALA A 21 -1.46 -7.67 3.36
CA ALA A 21 -2.56 -6.78 2.99
C ALA A 21 -2.07 -5.61 2.12
N GLY A 22 -0.92 -5.01 2.45
CA GLY A 22 -0.29 -3.94 1.67
C GLY A 22 0.12 -4.40 0.28
N PHE A 23 0.75 -5.58 0.16
CA PHE A 23 1.09 -6.18 -1.12
C PHE A 23 -0.15 -6.35 -2.01
N ILE A 24 -1.20 -7.02 -1.50
CA ILE A 24 -2.42 -7.30 -2.26
C ILE A 24 -3.12 -5.98 -2.65
N ALA A 25 -3.25 -5.03 -1.71
CA ALA A 25 -3.87 -3.76 -1.99
C ALA A 25 -3.11 -2.97 -3.07
N THR A 26 -1.77 -2.95 -2.99
CA THR A 26 -0.93 -2.25 -3.97
C THR A 26 -0.98 -2.92 -5.34
N TRP A 27 -0.97 -4.25 -5.39
CA TRP A 27 -1.14 -4.99 -6.64
C TRP A 27 -2.49 -4.68 -7.30
N THR A 28 -3.58 -4.68 -6.52
CA THR A 28 -4.92 -4.36 -7.02
C THR A 28 -5.00 -2.93 -7.55
N ILE A 29 -4.40 -1.96 -6.85
CA ILE A 29 -4.35 -0.57 -7.34
C ILE A 29 -3.49 -0.46 -8.59
N SER A 30 -2.43 -1.23 -8.71
CA SER A 30 -1.60 -1.24 -9.92
C SER A 30 -2.37 -1.64 -11.17
N THR A 31 -3.31 -2.58 -11.06
CA THR A 31 -4.18 -2.94 -12.18
C THR A 31 -5.18 -1.81 -12.51
N ALA A 32 -5.69 -1.10 -11.51
CA ALA A 32 -6.58 0.04 -11.72
C ALA A 32 -5.84 1.23 -12.36
N VAL A 33 -4.59 1.48 -11.96
CA VAL A 33 -3.72 2.50 -12.59
C VAL A 33 -3.49 2.15 -14.06
N ALA A 34 -3.12 0.92 -14.38
CA ALA A 34 -2.94 0.47 -15.76
C ALA A 34 -4.22 0.62 -16.59
N GLY A 35 -5.39 0.33 -16.01
CA GLY A 35 -6.68 0.58 -16.66
C GLY A 35 -6.93 2.05 -16.95
N SER A 36 -6.63 2.94 -16.00
CA SER A 36 -6.77 4.39 -16.20
C SER A 36 -5.79 4.95 -17.24
N GLU A 37 -4.58 4.40 -17.34
CA GLU A 37 -3.63 4.76 -18.40
C GLU A 37 -4.19 4.44 -19.78
N LEU A 38 -4.79 3.25 -19.95
CA LEU A 38 -5.42 2.86 -21.20
C LEU A 38 -6.61 3.76 -21.58
N GLU A 39 -7.46 4.11 -20.62
CA GLU A 39 -8.59 5.03 -20.85
C GLU A 39 -8.13 6.43 -21.26
N LEU A 40 -6.98 6.86 -20.77
CA LEU A 40 -6.36 8.15 -21.15
C LEU A 40 -5.54 8.09 -22.44
N GLY A 41 -5.47 6.92 -23.10
CA GLY A 41 -4.65 6.72 -24.30
C GLY A 41 -3.14 6.73 -24.02
N LEU A 42 -2.72 6.51 -22.77
CA LEU A 42 -1.33 6.45 -22.38
C LEU A 42 -0.79 5.03 -22.48
N PRO A 43 0.50 4.84 -22.78
CA PRO A 43 1.14 3.53 -22.68
C PRO A 43 1.04 2.96 -21.25
N ILE A 44 0.76 1.66 -21.14
CA ILE A 44 0.76 0.98 -19.84
C ILE A 44 2.15 1.11 -19.19
N GLY A 45 2.17 1.50 -17.91
CA GLY A 45 3.40 1.69 -17.17
C GLY A 45 3.93 3.12 -17.18
N THR A 46 3.22 4.07 -17.78
CA THR A 46 3.60 5.49 -17.79
C THR A 46 3.79 6.03 -16.36
N PHE A 47 2.85 5.75 -15.46
CA PHE A 47 2.96 6.14 -14.05
C PHE A 47 4.22 5.58 -13.39
N TYR A 48 4.52 4.30 -13.64
CA TYR A 48 5.72 3.66 -13.08
C TYR A 48 7.00 4.16 -13.72
N SER A 49 6.95 4.50 -15.02
CA SER A 49 8.09 5.13 -15.71
C SER A 49 8.44 6.46 -15.04
N ILE A 50 7.45 7.27 -14.67
CA ILE A 50 7.69 8.53 -13.95
C ILE A 50 8.42 8.28 -12.62
N ILE A 51 8.03 7.26 -11.85
CA ILE A 51 8.73 6.90 -10.62
C ILE A 51 10.19 6.50 -10.91
N GLY A 52 10.42 5.63 -11.89
CA GLY A 52 11.76 5.19 -12.25
C GLY A 52 12.65 6.33 -12.75
N ILE A 53 12.10 7.19 -13.61
CA ILE A 53 12.80 8.36 -14.16
C ILE A 53 13.17 9.36 -13.04
N SER A 54 12.27 9.59 -12.09
CA SER A 54 12.54 10.46 -10.93
C SER A 54 13.71 9.97 -10.07
N LEU A 55 14.10 8.70 -10.22
CA LEU A 55 15.25 8.10 -9.56
C LEU A 55 16.46 7.94 -10.49
N GLY A 56 16.43 8.53 -11.69
CA GLY A 56 17.54 8.53 -12.65
C GLY A 56 17.60 7.32 -13.58
N PHE A 57 16.58 6.45 -13.60
CA PHE A 57 16.53 5.34 -14.55
C PHE A 57 15.93 5.79 -15.89
N VAL A 58 16.50 5.28 -16.98
CA VAL A 58 16.06 5.62 -18.34
C VAL A 58 15.53 4.39 -19.08
N SER A 59 14.84 4.60 -20.19
CA SER A 59 14.28 3.54 -21.06
C SER A 59 13.21 2.66 -20.39
N ASN A 60 12.94 1.50 -20.97
CA ASN A 60 11.94 0.53 -20.46
C ASN A 60 12.24 0.05 -19.03
N MET A 61 13.49 0.14 -18.58
CA MET A 61 13.87 -0.20 -17.21
C MET A 61 13.19 0.72 -16.18
N ALA A 62 12.93 1.98 -16.52
CA ALA A 62 12.26 2.91 -15.61
C ALA A 62 10.87 2.39 -15.19
N ALA A 63 10.07 1.85 -16.12
CA ALA A 63 8.75 1.30 -15.82
C ALA A 63 8.82 0.07 -14.90
N TYR A 64 9.71 -0.88 -15.21
CA TYR A 64 9.85 -2.09 -14.38
C TYR A 64 10.35 -1.79 -12.97
N LEU A 65 11.36 -0.93 -12.85
CA LEU A 65 11.89 -0.52 -11.55
C LEU A 65 10.86 0.29 -10.76
N GLY A 66 10.19 1.23 -11.41
CA GLY A 66 9.14 2.02 -10.77
C GLY A 66 7.99 1.15 -10.27
N PHE A 67 7.55 0.16 -11.06
CA PHE A 67 6.55 -0.81 -10.63
C PHE A 67 7.03 -1.62 -9.42
N GLY A 68 8.25 -2.19 -9.50
CA GLY A 68 8.83 -2.95 -8.38
C GLY A 68 8.94 -2.14 -7.10
N LEU A 69 9.39 -0.88 -7.21
CA LEU A 69 9.48 0.04 -6.07
C LEU A 69 8.09 0.40 -5.52
N HIS A 70 7.10 0.58 -6.36
CA HIS A 70 5.72 0.84 -5.93
C HIS A 70 5.16 -0.34 -5.11
N ILE A 71 5.31 -1.56 -5.61
CA ILE A 71 4.89 -2.78 -4.88
C ILE A 71 5.65 -2.92 -3.55
N LEU A 72 6.96 -2.72 -3.57
CA LEU A 72 7.79 -2.79 -2.37
C LEU A 72 7.38 -1.73 -1.33
N ALA A 73 7.19 -0.49 -1.76
CA ALA A 73 6.75 0.59 -0.90
C ALA A 73 5.40 0.29 -0.24
N GLY A 74 4.41 -0.15 -1.03
CA GLY A 74 3.10 -0.51 -0.50
C GLY A 74 3.14 -1.70 0.47
N THR A 75 4.03 -2.67 0.24
CA THR A 75 4.26 -3.80 1.14
C THR A 75 4.86 -3.34 2.47
N ILE A 76 5.90 -2.51 2.42
CA ILE A 76 6.57 -1.97 3.62
C ILE A 76 5.62 -1.06 4.40
N LEU A 77 4.92 -0.15 3.72
CA LEU A 77 3.91 0.72 4.35
C LEU A 77 2.80 -0.11 4.99
N GLY A 78 2.33 -1.15 4.31
CA GLY A 78 1.36 -2.08 4.87
C GLY A 78 1.85 -2.74 6.15
N ALA A 79 3.12 -3.18 6.21
CA ALA A 79 3.72 -3.76 7.41
C ALA A 79 3.79 -2.75 8.57
N VAL A 80 4.22 -1.52 8.29
CA VAL A 80 4.31 -0.44 9.28
C VAL A 80 2.93 -0.07 9.80
N ILE A 81 2.00 0.27 8.91
CA ILE A 81 0.63 0.68 9.26
C ILE A 81 -0.09 -0.47 9.98
N GLY A 82 0.04 -1.70 9.49
CA GLY A 82 -0.55 -2.88 10.13
C GLY A 82 -0.07 -3.07 11.56
N THR A 83 1.21 -2.83 11.83
CA THR A 83 1.77 -2.87 13.19
C THR A 83 1.17 -1.80 14.09
N VAL A 84 1.07 -0.56 13.60
CA VAL A 84 0.51 0.58 14.34
C VAL A 84 -0.97 0.35 14.61
N VAL A 85 -1.73 -0.01 13.61
CA VAL A 85 -3.18 -0.20 13.70
C VAL A 85 -3.55 -1.36 14.62
N ILE A 86 -2.82 -2.49 14.57
CA ILE A 86 -3.06 -3.61 15.49
C ILE A 86 -2.79 -3.19 16.94
N ARG A 87 -1.74 -2.40 17.18
CA ARG A 87 -1.44 -1.93 18.54
C ARG A 87 -2.50 -1.00 19.10
N LEU A 88 -3.00 -0.07 18.27
CA LEU A 88 -3.92 0.98 18.70
C LEU A 88 -5.39 0.53 18.70
N SER A 89 -5.78 -0.37 17.82
CA SER A 89 -7.19 -0.62 17.49
C SER A 89 -7.54 -2.10 17.31
N LEU A 90 -6.87 -3.02 18.03
CA LEU A 90 -7.04 -4.48 17.84
C LEU A 90 -8.51 -4.92 17.84
N ARG A 91 -9.33 -4.42 18.78
CA ARG A 91 -10.76 -4.78 18.87
C ARG A 91 -11.55 -4.31 17.63
N SER A 92 -11.22 -3.13 17.11
CA SER A 92 -11.86 -2.59 15.89
C SER A 92 -11.45 -3.40 14.67
N MET A 93 -10.23 -3.92 14.64
CA MET A 93 -9.71 -4.75 13.57
C MET A 93 -10.35 -6.15 13.48
N LEU A 94 -11.05 -6.62 14.51
CA LEU A 94 -11.83 -7.86 14.44
C LEU A 94 -13.13 -7.71 13.62
N ASN A 95 -13.52 -6.47 13.29
CA ASN A 95 -14.67 -6.16 12.45
C ASN A 95 -14.18 -5.62 11.10
N PRO A 96 -14.38 -6.35 9.98
CA PRO A 96 -13.90 -5.92 8.66
C PRO A 96 -14.42 -4.55 8.22
N ARG A 97 -15.67 -4.19 8.55
CA ARG A 97 -16.24 -2.87 8.21
C ARG A 97 -15.48 -1.74 8.92
N LYS A 98 -15.19 -1.91 10.23
CA LYS A 98 -14.39 -0.91 10.99
C LYS A 98 -12.95 -0.88 10.50
N GLY A 99 -12.39 -2.05 10.18
CA GLY A 99 -11.05 -2.14 9.60
C GLY A 99 -10.94 -1.44 8.25
N THR A 100 -11.94 -1.56 7.39
CA THR A 100 -12.01 -0.82 6.12
C THR A 100 -11.98 0.70 6.35
N LEU A 101 -12.77 1.22 7.30
CA LEU A 101 -12.77 2.65 7.63
C LEU A 101 -11.42 3.14 8.16
N ILE A 102 -10.79 2.35 9.04
CA ILE A 102 -9.44 2.65 9.54
C ILE A 102 -8.42 2.61 8.39
N GLY A 103 -8.57 1.65 7.49
CA GLY A 103 -7.74 1.55 6.30
C GLY A 103 -7.88 2.76 5.39
N ILE A 104 -9.11 3.24 5.13
CA ILE A 104 -9.36 4.47 4.36
C ILE A 104 -8.64 5.66 5.00
N GLY A 105 -8.76 5.83 6.32
CA GLY A 105 -8.01 6.85 7.06
C GLY A 105 -6.50 6.71 6.90
N SER A 106 -5.99 5.48 6.90
CA SER A 106 -4.57 5.21 6.63
C SER A 106 -4.17 5.58 5.20
N GLY A 107 -5.03 5.33 4.21
CA GLY A 107 -4.80 5.73 2.81
C GLY A 107 -4.72 7.25 2.66
N ILE A 108 -5.60 8.01 3.32
CA ILE A 108 -5.55 9.47 3.36
C ILE A 108 -4.22 9.93 3.99
N ALA A 109 -3.82 9.33 5.10
CA ALA A 109 -2.57 9.69 5.78
C ALA A 109 -1.34 9.41 4.88
N VAL A 110 -1.30 8.29 4.18
CA VAL A 110 -0.24 7.98 3.21
C VAL A 110 -0.21 8.99 2.08
N TRP A 111 -1.37 9.37 1.54
CA TRP A 111 -1.45 10.38 0.49
C TRP A 111 -0.93 11.74 0.94
N LEU A 112 -1.36 12.22 2.12
CA LEU A 112 -0.97 13.53 2.65
C LEU A 112 0.50 13.60 3.08
N ILE A 113 0.97 12.56 3.78
CA ILE A 113 2.28 12.60 4.47
C ILE A 113 3.41 12.12 3.58
N LEU A 114 3.14 11.20 2.64
CA LEU A 114 4.16 10.60 1.79
C LEU A 114 3.97 10.97 0.33
N PHE A 115 2.80 10.71 -0.24
CA PHE A 115 2.61 10.86 -1.68
C PHE A 115 2.72 12.31 -2.14
N LEU A 116 2.03 13.26 -1.50
CA LEU A 116 2.11 14.67 -1.87
C LEU A 116 3.53 15.26 -1.73
N PRO A 117 4.24 15.08 -0.60
CA PRO A 117 5.61 15.57 -0.49
C PRO A 117 6.57 14.92 -1.49
N ILE A 118 6.48 13.61 -1.71
CA ILE A 118 7.33 12.92 -2.70
C ILE A 118 7.06 13.46 -4.10
N THR A 119 5.79 13.66 -4.46
CA THR A 119 5.43 14.22 -5.77
C THR A 119 5.97 15.63 -5.95
N ALA A 120 5.84 16.49 -4.94
CA ALA A 120 6.28 17.87 -5.01
C ALA A 120 7.82 18.03 -5.00
N LEU A 121 8.52 17.21 -4.20
CA LEU A 121 9.95 17.39 -3.96
C LEU A 121 10.84 16.54 -4.87
N LEU A 122 10.33 15.43 -5.39
CA LEU A 122 11.10 14.49 -6.20
C LEU A 122 10.57 14.39 -7.64
N VAL A 123 9.27 14.09 -7.79
CA VAL A 123 8.69 13.81 -9.11
C VAL A 123 8.62 15.07 -9.95
N GLN A 124 8.08 16.15 -9.40
CA GLN A 124 7.90 17.40 -10.16
C GLN A 124 9.21 17.99 -10.68
N PRO A 125 10.29 18.13 -9.89
CA PRO A 125 11.58 18.59 -10.41
C PRO A 125 12.14 17.69 -11.51
N ALA A 126 12.14 16.36 -11.29
CA ALA A 126 12.69 15.42 -12.26
C ALA A 126 11.95 15.43 -13.61
N VAL A 127 10.62 15.56 -13.60
CA VAL A 127 9.82 15.68 -14.83
C VAL A 127 10.09 17.00 -15.53
N ASN A 128 10.22 18.12 -14.77
CA ASN A 128 10.54 19.41 -15.35
C ASN A 128 11.90 19.41 -16.07
N ASP A 129 12.92 18.81 -15.44
CA ASP A 129 14.27 18.73 -16.04
C ASP A 129 14.26 17.96 -17.35
N ILE A 130 13.54 16.85 -17.43
CA ILE A 130 13.42 16.03 -18.64
C ILE A 130 12.72 16.80 -19.75
N VAL A 131 11.66 17.53 -19.42
CA VAL A 131 10.92 18.31 -20.41
C VAL A 131 11.77 19.47 -20.95
N ILE A 132 12.51 20.16 -20.08
CA ILE A 132 13.44 21.22 -20.48
C ILE A 132 14.51 20.65 -21.41
N LEU A 133 15.12 19.51 -21.06
CA LEU A 133 16.14 18.88 -21.90
C LEU A 133 15.58 18.46 -23.27
N SER A 134 14.41 17.83 -23.31
CA SER A 134 13.78 17.43 -24.57
C SER A 134 13.39 18.61 -25.46
N ALA A 135 13.01 19.73 -24.86
CA ALA A 135 12.71 20.96 -25.58
C ALA A 135 13.97 21.57 -26.22
N ILE A 136 15.09 21.52 -25.52
CA ILE A 136 16.40 22.00 -26.04
C ILE A 136 16.86 21.14 -27.22
N GLU A 137 16.74 19.81 -27.10
CA GLU A 137 17.15 18.86 -28.15
C GLU A 137 16.29 18.92 -29.41
N SER A 138 14.99 19.08 -29.27
CA SER A 138 14.06 19.00 -30.40
C SER A 138 13.99 20.26 -31.27
N LYS A 139 14.51 21.40 -30.83
CA LYS A 139 14.38 22.72 -31.48
C LYS A 139 12.94 23.12 -31.87
N HIS A 140 11.94 22.41 -31.38
CA HIS A 140 10.53 22.65 -31.64
C HIS A 140 9.87 23.34 -30.46
N ALA A 141 8.94 24.23 -30.74
CA ALA A 141 8.17 24.90 -29.70
C ALA A 141 7.56 23.88 -28.75
N VAL A 142 7.89 23.99 -27.50
CA VAL A 142 7.33 23.19 -26.42
C VAL A 142 5.82 23.34 -26.44
N PHE A 143 5.10 22.23 -26.44
CA PHE A 143 3.67 22.22 -26.15
C PHE A 143 3.42 23.08 -24.92
N SER A 144 2.52 24.05 -25.02
CA SER A 144 2.16 24.97 -23.93
C SER A 144 1.32 24.28 -22.83
N VAL A 145 1.55 23.00 -22.57
CA VAL A 145 0.93 22.30 -21.45
C VAL A 145 1.64 22.75 -20.19
N ASP A 146 0.91 23.38 -19.28
CA ASP A 146 1.43 23.66 -17.95
C ASP A 146 1.63 22.31 -17.19
N ILE A 147 2.86 21.81 -17.29
CA ILE A 147 3.27 20.54 -16.69
C ILE A 147 3.07 20.58 -15.18
N ASN A 148 3.33 21.71 -14.54
CA ASN A 148 3.13 21.87 -13.11
C ASN A 148 1.65 21.72 -12.73
N GLN A 149 0.75 22.27 -13.55
CA GLN A 149 -0.68 22.09 -13.35
C GLN A 149 -1.10 20.64 -13.59
N SER A 150 -0.56 19.99 -14.59
CA SER A 150 -0.84 18.57 -14.89
C SER A 150 -0.39 17.66 -13.74
N ILE A 151 0.81 17.85 -13.23
CA ILE A 151 1.33 17.09 -12.07
C ILE A 151 0.47 17.34 -10.82
N ARG A 152 0.05 18.58 -10.57
CA ARG A 152 -0.87 18.89 -9.45
C ARG A 152 -2.20 18.16 -9.61
N ASN A 153 -2.78 18.18 -10.79
CA ASN A 153 -4.05 17.52 -11.06
C ASN A 153 -3.93 15.98 -10.87
N ILE A 154 -2.85 15.38 -11.35
CA ILE A 154 -2.55 13.96 -11.14
C ILE A 154 -2.39 13.68 -9.65
N ALA A 155 -1.64 14.50 -8.92
CA ALA A 155 -1.41 14.32 -7.50
C ALA A 155 -2.71 14.41 -6.68
N LEU A 156 -3.61 15.34 -7.02
CA LEU A 156 -4.91 15.46 -6.39
C LEU A 156 -5.82 14.27 -6.74
N SER A 157 -5.85 13.85 -8.01
CA SER A 157 -6.66 12.70 -8.44
C SER A 157 -6.20 11.39 -7.80
N ALA A 158 -4.92 11.27 -7.49
CA ALA A 158 -4.35 10.10 -6.83
C ALA A 158 -4.95 9.81 -5.45
N ILE A 159 -5.65 10.77 -4.82
CA ILE A 159 -6.35 10.51 -3.56
C ILE A 159 -7.34 9.37 -3.68
N ILE A 160 -8.02 9.25 -4.83
CA ILE A 160 -9.00 8.19 -5.08
C ILE A 160 -8.32 6.82 -4.98
N PHE A 161 -7.16 6.65 -5.61
CA PHE A 161 -6.39 5.41 -5.55
C PHE A 161 -5.92 5.09 -4.12
N HIS A 162 -5.55 6.12 -3.34
CA HIS A 162 -5.15 5.93 -1.94
C HIS A 162 -6.34 5.58 -1.03
N LEU A 163 -7.52 6.13 -1.27
CA LEU A 163 -8.75 5.75 -0.57
C LEU A 163 -9.10 4.28 -0.85
N VAL A 164 -9.06 3.87 -2.11
CA VAL A 164 -9.35 2.48 -2.51
C VAL A 164 -8.28 1.53 -1.98
N TRP A 165 -6.99 1.89 -2.07
CA TRP A 165 -5.89 1.14 -1.47
C TRP A 165 -6.12 0.94 0.03
N GLY A 166 -6.43 2.01 0.74
CA GLY A 166 -6.70 1.96 2.17
C GLY A 166 -7.90 1.09 2.52
N ALA A 167 -8.99 1.16 1.74
CA ALA A 167 -10.17 0.32 1.93
C ALA A 167 -9.84 -1.17 1.77
N ILE A 168 -9.14 -1.54 0.71
CA ILE A 168 -8.70 -2.92 0.43
C ILE A 168 -7.75 -3.39 1.54
N PHE A 169 -6.73 -2.60 1.86
CA PHE A 169 -5.78 -2.88 2.93
C PHE A 169 -6.48 -3.15 4.26
N GLY A 170 -7.37 -2.24 4.68
CA GLY A 170 -8.09 -2.34 5.94
C GLY A 170 -9.03 -3.54 6.01
N PHE A 171 -9.71 -3.87 4.90
CA PHE A 171 -10.55 -5.05 4.79
C PHE A 171 -9.74 -6.35 4.90
N ILE A 172 -8.63 -6.46 4.16
CA ILE A 172 -7.82 -7.68 4.12
C ILE A 172 -7.14 -7.91 5.48
N ILE A 173 -6.49 -6.90 6.06
CA ILE A 173 -5.80 -7.06 7.34
C ILE A 173 -6.79 -7.45 8.45
N SER A 174 -7.98 -6.85 8.47
CA SER A 174 -9.03 -7.17 9.44
C SER A 174 -9.54 -8.60 9.27
N SER A 175 -9.73 -9.04 8.03
CA SER A 175 -10.16 -10.40 7.72
C SER A 175 -9.12 -11.43 8.18
N LEU A 176 -7.83 -11.18 7.94
CA LEU A 176 -6.73 -12.04 8.38
C LEU A 176 -6.65 -12.15 9.91
N ILE A 177 -6.79 -11.02 10.61
CA ILE A 177 -6.75 -10.99 12.08
C ILE A 177 -7.94 -11.75 12.66
N ARG A 178 -9.13 -11.53 12.11
CA ARG A 178 -10.37 -12.22 12.54
C ARG A 178 -10.24 -13.73 12.37
N THR A 179 -9.80 -14.20 11.20
CA THR A 179 -9.61 -15.62 10.92
C THR A 179 -8.60 -16.25 11.88
N ALA A 180 -7.47 -15.62 12.09
CA ALA A 180 -6.45 -16.10 13.03
C ALA A 180 -6.95 -16.14 14.48
N SER A 181 -7.82 -15.21 14.88
CA SER A 181 -8.43 -15.19 16.22
C SER A 181 -9.41 -16.33 16.41
N ILE A 182 -10.25 -16.61 15.43
CA ILE A 182 -11.22 -17.73 15.45
C ILE A 182 -10.48 -19.07 15.53
N GLN A 183 -9.46 -19.28 14.69
CA GLN A 183 -8.67 -20.51 14.71
C GLN A 183 -8.02 -20.74 16.09
N GLY A 184 -7.42 -19.71 16.66
CA GLY A 184 -6.82 -19.81 18.01
C GLY A 184 -7.84 -20.23 19.08
N SER A 185 -9.06 -19.69 19.03
CA SER A 185 -10.15 -20.05 19.95
C SER A 185 -10.59 -21.51 19.81
N ILE A 186 -10.72 -22.01 18.59
CA ILE A 186 -11.10 -23.40 18.30
C ILE A 186 -10.06 -24.39 18.88
N TRP A 187 -8.76 -24.13 18.63
CA TRP A 187 -7.69 -24.98 19.14
C TRP A 187 -7.66 -25.02 20.68
N HIS A 188 -7.80 -23.88 21.35
CA HIS A 188 -7.89 -23.83 22.82
C HIS A 188 -9.10 -24.62 23.36
N GLY A 189 -10.25 -24.56 22.69
CA GLY A 189 -11.43 -25.32 23.05
C GLY A 189 -11.21 -26.83 22.96
N LEU A 190 -10.62 -27.30 21.85
CA LEU A 190 -10.33 -28.71 21.61
C LEU A 190 -9.35 -29.31 22.64
N PHE A 191 -8.26 -28.58 22.95
CA PHE A 191 -7.29 -29.03 23.96
C PHE A 191 -7.89 -29.10 25.38
N ARG A 192 -8.75 -28.13 25.73
CA ARG A 192 -9.45 -28.13 27.02
C ARG A 192 -10.43 -29.31 27.14
N ALA A 193 -11.15 -29.64 26.05
CA ALA A 193 -12.06 -30.79 26.03
C ALA A 193 -11.32 -32.12 26.14
N LYS A 194 -10.15 -32.26 25.48
CA LYS A 194 -9.32 -33.47 25.57
C LYS A 194 -8.78 -33.70 26.99
N GLY A 195 -8.25 -32.68 27.64
CA GLY A 195 -7.71 -32.78 28.99
C GLY A 195 -8.80 -33.11 30.04
N ARG A 196 -10.06 -32.70 29.83
CA ARG A 196 -11.17 -33.05 30.73
C ARG A 196 -11.55 -34.52 30.60
N LYS A 197 -11.51 -35.14 29.41
CA LYS A 197 -11.79 -36.56 29.22
C LYS A 197 -10.75 -37.47 29.89
N GLU A 198 -9.47 -37.09 29.85
CA GLU A 198 -8.39 -37.85 30.47
C GLU A 198 -8.49 -37.87 32.00
N ASN A 199 -9.00 -36.80 32.63
CA ASN A 199 -9.17 -36.72 34.09
C ASN A 199 -10.44 -37.41 34.59
N THR A 200 -11.37 -37.83 33.72
CA THR A 200 -12.60 -38.53 34.13
C THR A 200 -12.44 -40.05 34.07
N ILE A 201 -11.32 -40.56 33.53
CA ILE A 201 -11.04 -42.00 33.38
C ILE A 201 -10.07 -42.51 34.47
N ARG A 202 -9.61 -41.64 35.35
CA ARG A 202 -8.85 -41.98 36.56
C ARG A 202 -9.76 -41.92 37.80
#